data_cdff67e3c20b4993f053a257ffb7df7d
#
_entry.id   cdff67e3c20b4993f053a257ffb7df7d
#
_cell.length_a   1.000
_cell.length_b   1.000
_cell.length_c   1.000
_cell.angle_alpha   90.00
_cell.angle_beta   90.00
_cell.angle_gamma   90.00
#
_symmetry.space_group_name_H-M   'P 1'
#
loop_
_entity.id
_entity.type
_entity.pdbx_description
1 polymer ?
#
loop_
_entity_poly.entity_id
_entity_poly.type
_entity_poly.pdbx_seq_one_letter_code
_entity_poly.pdbx_strand_id
1 'polypeptide(L)'
;MAHSHPPRFTPAQWLLTWTLLGVTAPAAAASAFDTAVSVGGNLAVTSDYIYRGVSESDGRTAVQADLHGDTPDGTFGGVWASTRERRLEPGAGYDLEAYLGHRFELATAWSATLSARSHYFLGGTGEASDDYQELSAALSWLDRWTVSVAAIPNAVRYWYYTRQSRSPAWIADGAGQWLLGGGLFVTAGAGYYRSTGTGPGRRFAATGYAYGNAGVAYERHGWRVDVGYFLAESQAQELIPYPVANHRVAGTLSWHF
;
A
#
# COMPACT_ATOMS: atom_id res chain seq x y z
N MET A 1 -27.38 -27.57 -13.52
CA MET A 1 -25.92 -27.35 -13.63
C MET A 1 -25.64 -25.93 -13.13
N ALA A 2 -25.18 -25.83 -11.91
CA ALA A 2 -24.89 -24.52 -11.30
C ALA A 2 -23.48 -24.07 -11.74
N HIS A 3 -23.39 -23.01 -12.52
CA HIS A 3 -22.12 -22.38 -12.83
C HIS A 3 -21.62 -21.70 -11.57
N SER A 4 -20.64 -22.30 -10.92
CA SER A 4 -19.86 -21.64 -9.88
C SER A 4 -19.03 -20.55 -10.52
N HIS A 5 -19.39 -19.28 -10.28
CA HIS A 5 -18.50 -18.18 -10.62
C HIS A 5 -17.25 -18.26 -9.75
N PRO A 6 -16.05 -18.05 -10.32
CA PRO A 6 -14.83 -17.93 -9.50
C PRO A 6 -14.94 -16.72 -8.58
N PRO A 7 -14.32 -16.75 -7.39
CA PRO A 7 -14.34 -15.63 -6.45
C PRO A 7 -13.79 -14.37 -7.12
N ARG A 8 -14.53 -13.26 -7.03
CA ARG A 8 -14.13 -11.96 -7.55
C ARG A 8 -13.18 -11.33 -6.55
N PHE A 9 -11.97 -11.03 -6.99
CA PHE A 9 -10.97 -10.30 -6.23
C PHE A 9 -11.32 -8.81 -6.22
N THR A 10 -11.34 -8.16 -5.07
CA THR A 10 -11.53 -6.71 -4.98
C THR A 10 -10.18 -6.00 -5.10
N PRO A 11 -10.02 -5.04 -6.01
CA PRO A 11 -8.73 -4.41 -6.30
C PRO A 11 -8.33 -3.27 -5.35
N ALA A 12 -9.18 -2.94 -4.39
CA ALA A 12 -8.91 -1.84 -3.46
C ALA A 12 -7.63 -1.99 -2.64
N GLN A 13 -7.11 -3.20 -2.55
CA GLN A 13 -5.96 -3.54 -1.70
C GLN A 13 -4.60 -3.43 -2.40
N TRP A 14 -4.55 -3.25 -3.73
CA TRP A 14 -3.29 -3.24 -4.48
C TRP A 14 -2.47 -1.96 -4.33
N LEU A 15 -3.10 -0.88 -3.91
CA LEU A 15 -2.47 0.44 -3.89
C LEU A 15 -1.85 0.82 -2.55
N LEU A 16 -2.08 0.02 -1.49
CA LEU A 16 -1.78 0.45 -0.13
C LEU A 16 -0.43 0.06 0.41
N THR A 17 -0.05 -1.10 0.17
CA THR A 17 1.27 -1.63 0.58
C THR A 17 1.53 -2.84 -0.30
N TRP A 18 2.75 -3.10 -0.67
CA TRP A 18 3.17 -4.34 -1.31
C TRP A 18 3.02 -5.57 -0.39
N THR A 19 2.17 -5.45 0.58
CA THR A 19 1.77 -6.51 1.49
C THR A 19 0.26 -6.62 1.39
N LEU A 20 -0.23 -7.77 0.95
CA LEU A 20 -1.58 -8.29 1.19
C LEU A 20 -2.63 -8.08 0.11
N LEU A 21 -2.72 -9.10 -0.69
CA LEU A 21 -3.90 -9.40 -1.49
C LEU A 21 -4.78 -10.39 -0.74
N GLY A 22 -5.92 -9.93 -0.30
CA GLY A 22 -6.94 -10.78 0.28
C GLY A 22 -7.91 -11.31 -0.76
N VAL A 23 -8.15 -12.60 -0.72
CA VAL A 23 -9.33 -13.20 -1.32
C VAL A 23 -10.43 -13.11 -0.27
N THR A 24 -11.49 -12.35 -0.52
CA THR A 24 -12.66 -12.35 0.34
C THR A 24 -13.44 -13.65 0.16
N ALA A 25 -13.47 -14.50 1.17
CA ALA A 25 -14.49 -15.54 1.26
C ALA A 25 -15.84 -14.88 1.55
N PRO A 26 -16.95 -15.29 0.93
CA PRO A 26 -18.26 -14.74 1.26
C PRO A 26 -18.61 -15.09 2.71
N ALA A 27 -18.74 -14.11 3.56
CA ALA A 27 -19.38 -14.26 4.86
C ALA A 27 -20.88 -14.45 4.63
N ALA A 28 -21.35 -15.69 4.72
CA ALA A 28 -22.76 -15.96 4.76
C ALA A 28 -23.25 -15.72 6.19
N ALA A 29 -23.96 -14.62 6.39
CA ALA A 29 -25.09 -14.43 7.27
C ALA A 29 -25.16 -13.01 7.87
N ALA A 30 -25.97 -12.16 7.27
CA ALA A 30 -26.74 -11.19 8.05
C ALA A 30 -27.98 -10.83 7.25
N SER A 31 -29.11 -11.27 7.73
CA SER A 31 -30.43 -10.88 7.26
C SER A 31 -30.77 -9.45 7.66
N ALA A 32 -31.47 -8.76 6.74
CA ALA A 32 -32.30 -7.59 6.99
C ALA A 32 -31.63 -6.21 7.11
N PHE A 33 -30.77 -5.88 6.15
CA PHE A 33 -30.81 -4.56 5.50
C PHE A 33 -30.46 -4.80 4.04
N ASP A 34 -31.35 -4.43 3.14
CA ASP A 34 -31.15 -4.49 1.68
C ASP A 34 -30.20 -3.33 1.25
N THR A 35 -29.07 -3.24 1.91
CA THR A 35 -27.97 -2.36 1.57
C THR A 35 -26.90 -3.24 0.93
N ALA A 36 -26.76 -3.07 -0.36
CA ALA A 36 -25.82 -3.75 -1.22
C ALA A 36 -24.33 -3.50 -0.89
N VAL A 37 -23.97 -3.28 0.36
CA VAL A 37 -22.59 -3.07 0.84
C VAL A 37 -22.07 -4.36 1.45
N SER A 38 -20.97 -4.88 0.92
CA SER A 38 -20.17 -5.91 1.58
C SER A 38 -19.13 -5.26 2.47
N VAL A 39 -18.87 -5.84 3.63
CA VAL A 39 -17.84 -5.37 4.56
C VAL A 39 -16.78 -6.46 4.67
N GLY A 40 -15.53 -6.05 4.56
CA GLY A 40 -14.36 -6.92 4.70
C GLY A 40 -13.26 -6.25 5.51
N GLY A 41 -12.24 -7.01 5.83
CA GLY A 41 -11.10 -6.48 6.55
C GLY A 41 -9.88 -7.40 6.51
N ASN A 42 -8.79 -6.86 7.03
CA ASN A 42 -7.52 -7.55 7.12
C ASN A 42 -6.79 -7.21 8.41
N LEU A 43 -6.17 -8.20 9.03
CA LEU A 43 -5.22 -8.02 10.11
C LEU A 43 -3.89 -8.62 9.69
N ALA A 44 -2.78 -7.90 9.94
CA ALA A 44 -1.46 -8.38 9.58
C ALA A 44 -0.39 -8.05 10.61
N VAL A 45 0.64 -8.89 10.61
CA VAL A 45 1.90 -8.64 11.32
C VAL A 45 3.02 -8.79 10.32
N THR A 46 3.83 -7.74 10.17
CA THR A 46 5.00 -7.74 9.29
C THR A 46 6.30 -7.55 10.09
N SER A 47 7.36 -8.19 9.66
CA SER A 47 8.69 -8.03 10.29
C SER A 47 9.32 -6.66 10.02
N ASP A 48 8.91 -6.00 8.93
CA ASP A 48 9.30 -4.63 8.57
C ASP A 48 8.19 -4.02 7.71
N TYR A 49 7.68 -2.85 8.09
CA TYR A 49 6.72 -2.11 7.30
C TYR A 49 7.48 -1.29 6.24
N ILE A 50 7.53 -1.82 5.02
CA ILE A 50 8.22 -1.17 3.89
C ILE A 50 7.18 -0.58 2.94
N TYR A 51 7.21 0.74 2.76
CA TYR A 51 6.34 1.47 1.86
C TYR A 51 7.17 2.21 0.80
N ARG A 52 6.96 1.91 -0.47
CA ARG A 52 7.69 2.49 -1.62
C ARG A 52 9.23 2.47 -1.42
N GLY A 53 9.75 1.34 -0.95
CA GLY A 53 11.18 1.16 -0.73
C GLY A 53 11.74 1.84 0.51
N VAL A 54 10.90 2.39 1.38
CA VAL A 54 11.28 3.02 2.65
C VAL A 54 10.70 2.21 3.80
N SER A 55 11.52 1.93 4.81
CA SER A 55 11.07 1.26 6.03
C SER A 55 10.41 2.28 6.97
N GLU A 56 9.14 2.09 7.24
CA GLU A 56 8.35 2.92 8.14
C GLU A 56 8.39 2.43 9.60
N SER A 57 8.94 1.23 9.81
CA SER A 57 9.11 0.62 11.15
C SER A 57 10.57 0.44 11.57
N ASP A 58 11.54 1.00 10.84
CA ASP A 58 12.99 0.91 11.09
C ASP A 58 13.50 -0.55 11.22
N GLY A 59 12.93 -1.47 10.41
CA GLY A 59 13.25 -2.90 10.46
C GLY A 59 12.64 -3.63 11.65
N ARG A 60 11.64 -3.07 12.29
CA ARG A 60 10.93 -3.67 13.43
C ARG A 60 9.55 -4.17 13.03
N THR A 61 9.04 -5.07 13.84
CA THR A 61 7.71 -5.63 13.64
C THR A 61 6.64 -4.53 13.72
N ALA A 62 5.75 -4.51 12.71
CA ALA A 62 4.58 -3.67 12.69
C ALA A 62 3.30 -4.51 12.66
N VAL A 63 2.25 -4.00 13.31
CA VAL A 63 0.89 -4.55 13.29
C VAL A 63 0.03 -3.64 12.43
N GLN A 64 -0.73 -4.25 11.52
CA GLN A 64 -1.53 -3.55 10.53
C GLN A 64 -2.97 -4.05 10.57
N ALA A 65 -3.92 -3.17 10.31
CA ALA A 65 -5.34 -3.47 10.22
C ALA A 65 -6.00 -2.67 9.10
N ASP A 66 -6.95 -3.28 8.40
CA ASP A 66 -7.81 -2.65 7.40
C ASP A 66 -9.27 -3.02 7.67
N LEU A 67 -10.16 -2.07 7.45
CA LEU A 67 -11.61 -2.28 7.42
C LEU A 67 -12.19 -1.50 6.26
N HIS A 68 -12.92 -2.17 5.36
CA HIS A 68 -13.48 -1.56 4.18
C HIS A 68 -14.90 -2.03 3.88
N GLY A 69 -15.60 -1.22 3.08
CA GLY A 69 -16.89 -1.55 2.50
C GLY A 69 -16.87 -1.36 1.00
N ASP A 70 -17.53 -2.27 0.29
CA ASP A 70 -17.65 -2.28 -1.16
C ASP A 70 -19.11 -2.35 -1.57
N THR A 71 -19.48 -1.61 -2.61
CA THR A 71 -20.81 -1.64 -3.21
C THR A 71 -20.80 -2.41 -4.54
N PRO A 72 -21.93 -2.97 -4.99
CA PRO A 72 -22.00 -3.74 -6.24
C PRO A 72 -21.71 -2.91 -7.50
N ASP A 73 -21.85 -1.60 -7.43
CA ASP A 73 -21.53 -0.68 -8.53
C ASP A 73 -20.03 -0.40 -8.65
N GLY A 74 -19.20 -0.90 -7.70
CA GLY A 74 -17.76 -0.75 -7.70
C GLY A 74 -17.22 0.39 -6.84
N THR A 75 -18.09 1.11 -6.11
CA THR A 75 -17.64 2.10 -5.12
C THR A 75 -17.11 1.38 -3.87
N PHE A 76 -15.99 1.83 -3.34
CA PHE A 76 -15.40 1.28 -2.13
C PHE A 76 -14.80 2.37 -1.27
N GLY A 77 -14.68 2.10 0.03
CA GLY A 77 -14.00 2.98 0.97
C GLY A 77 -13.66 2.28 2.26
N GLY A 78 -12.69 2.82 2.98
CA GLY A 78 -12.25 2.18 4.21
C GLY A 78 -11.24 3.00 4.98
N VAL A 79 -10.74 2.36 6.04
CA VAL A 79 -9.66 2.86 6.88
C VAL A 79 -8.62 1.77 7.05
N TRP A 80 -7.36 2.18 7.03
CA TRP A 80 -6.22 1.31 7.29
C TRP A 80 -5.33 1.96 8.35
N ALA A 81 -4.68 1.15 9.17
CA ALA A 81 -3.76 1.61 10.19
C ALA A 81 -2.57 0.67 10.34
N SER A 82 -1.42 1.22 10.69
CA SER A 82 -0.21 0.49 11.05
C SER A 82 0.48 1.12 12.24
N THR A 83 1.09 0.28 13.07
CA THR A 83 2.11 0.78 13.98
C THR A 83 3.34 1.18 13.18
N ARG A 84 3.99 2.26 13.61
CA ARG A 84 5.14 2.86 12.95
C ARG A 84 6.21 3.17 13.99
N GLU A 85 7.45 2.92 13.67
CA GLU A 85 8.55 3.32 14.53
C GLU A 85 9.61 4.03 13.72
N ARG A 86 9.95 5.26 14.11
CA ARG A 86 10.98 6.06 13.47
C ARG A 86 12.10 6.32 14.46
N ARG A 87 13.30 5.92 14.11
CA ARG A 87 14.49 6.12 14.95
C ARG A 87 14.78 7.60 15.24
N LEU A 88 14.38 8.49 14.35
CA LEU A 88 14.66 9.94 14.42
C LEU A 88 13.51 10.74 15.05
N GLU A 89 12.37 10.12 15.27
CA GLU A 89 11.23 10.67 16.02
C GLU A 89 11.00 9.78 17.24
N PRO A 90 11.44 10.19 18.45
CA PRO A 90 11.20 9.40 19.65
C PRO A 90 9.70 9.27 19.92
N GLY A 91 9.24 8.06 19.99
CA GLY A 91 7.84 7.70 20.25
C GLY A 91 7.31 6.74 19.21
N ALA A 92 6.56 5.74 19.66
CA ALA A 92 5.80 4.89 18.78
C ALA A 92 4.78 5.75 18.03
N GLY A 93 4.78 5.67 16.72
CA GLY A 93 3.84 6.37 15.86
C GLY A 93 2.85 5.40 15.25
N TYR A 94 1.80 5.98 14.71
CA TYR A 94 0.81 5.26 13.92
C TYR A 94 0.69 5.94 12.56
N ASP A 95 0.53 5.14 11.52
CA ASP A 95 0.06 5.56 10.21
C ASP A 95 -1.42 5.19 10.13
N LEU A 96 -2.28 6.18 9.93
CA LEU A 96 -3.72 6.00 9.73
C LEU A 96 -4.08 6.54 8.36
N GLU A 97 -4.76 5.73 7.57
CA GLU A 97 -5.22 6.09 6.25
C GLU A 97 -6.74 5.99 6.15
N ALA A 98 -7.35 6.97 5.53
CA ALA A 98 -8.74 6.91 5.07
C ALA A 98 -8.75 6.97 3.55
N TYR A 99 -9.52 6.10 2.90
CA TYR A 99 -9.57 6.03 1.46
C TYR A 99 -10.98 5.83 0.91
N LEU A 100 -11.17 6.31 -0.31
CA LEU A 100 -12.40 6.17 -1.09
C LEU A 100 -12.01 5.99 -2.56
N GLY A 101 -12.75 5.18 -3.28
CA GLY A 101 -12.51 4.99 -4.71
C GLY A 101 -13.68 4.37 -5.45
N HIS A 102 -13.48 4.23 -6.75
CA HIS A 102 -14.42 3.54 -7.62
C HIS A 102 -13.68 2.70 -8.65
N ARG A 103 -14.13 1.46 -8.81
CA ARG A 103 -13.66 0.50 -9.79
C ARG A 103 -14.62 0.44 -10.97
N PHE A 104 -14.08 0.61 -12.15
CA PHE A 104 -14.76 0.48 -13.43
C PHE A 104 -14.39 -0.86 -14.08
N GLU A 105 -15.37 -1.69 -14.37
CA GLU A 105 -15.16 -2.89 -15.18
C GLU A 105 -15.14 -2.49 -16.66
N LEU A 106 -13.96 -2.49 -17.28
CA LEU A 106 -13.77 -2.06 -18.67
C LEU A 106 -14.07 -3.21 -19.65
N ALA A 107 -13.68 -4.42 -19.29
CA ALA A 107 -13.90 -5.66 -20.04
C ALA A 107 -13.77 -6.86 -19.10
N THR A 108 -14.05 -8.07 -19.57
CA THR A 108 -13.99 -9.31 -18.78
C THR A 108 -12.65 -9.50 -18.01
N ALA A 109 -11.54 -9.01 -18.58
CA ALA A 109 -10.21 -9.16 -17.98
C ALA A 109 -9.60 -7.83 -17.49
N TRP A 110 -10.24 -6.71 -17.71
CA TRP A 110 -9.68 -5.39 -17.45
C TRP A 110 -10.56 -4.55 -16.55
N SER A 111 -9.96 -3.95 -15.54
CA SER A 111 -10.61 -2.95 -14.72
C SER A 111 -9.73 -1.72 -14.54
N ALA A 112 -10.36 -0.56 -14.37
CA ALA A 112 -9.71 0.68 -13.98
C ALA A 112 -10.20 1.10 -12.59
N THR A 113 -9.32 1.67 -11.79
CA THR A 113 -9.68 2.18 -10.45
C THR A 113 -9.21 3.62 -10.33
N LEU A 114 -10.08 4.47 -9.80
CA LEU A 114 -9.73 5.80 -9.34
C LEU A 114 -9.92 5.85 -7.83
N SER A 115 -8.95 6.40 -7.10
CA SER A 115 -9.06 6.52 -5.64
C SER A 115 -8.40 7.77 -5.11
N ALA A 116 -8.90 8.21 -3.95
CA ALA A 116 -8.31 9.25 -3.12
C ALA A 116 -8.00 8.67 -1.74
N ARG A 117 -6.90 9.12 -1.15
CA ARG A 117 -6.42 8.67 0.15
C ARG A 117 -5.86 9.83 0.94
N SER A 118 -6.09 9.81 2.24
CA SER A 118 -5.46 10.72 3.19
C SER A 118 -4.64 9.91 4.17
N HIS A 119 -3.38 10.28 4.33
CA HIS A 119 -2.45 9.71 5.30
C HIS A 119 -2.35 10.65 6.49
N TYR A 120 -2.49 10.10 7.69
CA TYR A 120 -2.37 10.79 8.97
C TYR A 120 -1.33 10.09 9.84
N PHE A 121 -0.29 10.82 10.22
CA PHE A 121 0.80 10.29 11.04
C PHE A 121 0.66 10.76 12.48
N LEU A 122 0.29 9.84 13.37
CA LEU A 122 -0.03 10.13 14.77
C LEU A 122 1.11 9.72 15.70
N GLY A 123 1.29 10.45 16.80
CA GLY A 123 2.28 10.15 17.85
C GLY A 123 3.66 10.73 17.61
N GLY A 124 3.86 11.56 16.59
CA GLY A 124 5.08 12.33 16.41
C GLY A 124 5.20 13.47 17.45
N THR A 125 6.43 13.77 17.89
CA THR A 125 6.70 14.88 18.81
C THR A 125 7.05 16.19 18.09
N GLY A 126 7.02 16.19 16.75
CA GLY A 126 7.35 17.33 15.90
C GLY A 126 6.22 18.35 15.76
N GLU A 127 6.58 19.64 15.61
CA GLU A 127 5.60 20.72 15.37
C GLU A 127 4.94 20.67 13.99
N ALA A 128 5.53 19.91 13.04
CA ALA A 128 5.07 19.85 11.66
C ALA A 128 4.47 18.49 11.35
N SER A 129 3.26 18.49 10.79
CA SER A 129 2.57 17.29 10.36
C SER A 129 3.17 16.72 9.07
N ASP A 130 3.36 15.41 9.03
CA ASP A 130 3.74 14.65 7.83
C ASP A 130 2.55 14.27 6.95
N ASP A 131 1.34 14.57 7.37
CA ASP A 131 0.10 14.22 6.69
C ASP A 131 0.08 14.67 5.24
N TYR A 132 -0.43 13.83 4.35
CA TYR A 132 -0.58 14.17 2.94
C TYR A 132 -1.80 13.49 2.33
N GLN A 133 -2.19 13.97 1.14
CA GLN A 133 -3.26 13.40 0.34
C GLN A 133 -2.69 12.83 -0.96
N GLU A 134 -3.26 11.73 -1.39
CA GLU A 134 -2.89 11.04 -2.62
C GLU A 134 -4.13 10.81 -3.50
N LEU A 135 -3.99 11.08 -4.79
CA LEU A 135 -4.96 10.72 -5.83
C LEU A 135 -4.30 9.70 -6.75
N SER A 136 -4.96 8.60 -7.03
CA SER A 136 -4.40 7.54 -7.86
C SER A 136 -5.36 7.03 -8.92
N ALA A 137 -4.76 6.55 -10.02
CA ALA A 137 -5.44 5.82 -11.07
C ALA A 137 -4.66 4.55 -11.37
N ALA A 138 -5.37 3.43 -11.49
CA ALA A 138 -4.78 2.14 -11.77
C ALA A 138 -5.53 1.42 -12.89
N LEU A 139 -4.80 0.60 -13.65
CA LEU A 139 -5.33 -0.33 -14.62
C LEU A 139 -4.89 -1.74 -14.24
N SER A 140 -5.84 -2.65 -14.10
CA SER A 140 -5.59 -4.03 -13.71
C SER A 140 -6.03 -5.01 -14.81
N TRP A 141 -5.23 -6.06 -15.01
CA TRP A 141 -5.53 -7.17 -15.90
C TRP A 141 -5.66 -8.47 -15.10
N LEU A 142 -6.82 -9.12 -15.24
CA LEU A 142 -7.20 -10.35 -14.52
C LEU A 142 -7.04 -10.23 -12.99
N ASP A 143 -7.03 -9.03 -12.44
CA ASP A 143 -6.73 -8.74 -11.03
C ASP A 143 -5.41 -9.36 -10.52
N ARG A 144 -4.49 -9.61 -11.44
CA ARG A 144 -3.16 -10.17 -11.17
C ARG A 144 -2.01 -9.24 -11.50
N TRP A 145 -2.25 -8.33 -12.43
CA TRP A 145 -1.30 -7.35 -12.90
C TRP A 145 -1.92 -5.98 -12.77
N THR A 146 -1.22 -5.07 -12.18
CA THR A 146 -1.68 -3.71 -12.04
C THR A 146 -0.56 -2.75 -12.40
N VAL A 147 -0.89 -1.72 -13.14
CA VAL A 147 -0.06 -0.53 -13.30
C VAL A 147 -0.82 0.65 -12.75
N SER A 148 -0.15 1.55 -12.06
CA SER A 148 -0.78 2.70 -11.45
C SER A 148 0.07 3.96 -11.57
N VAL A 149 -0.61 5.10 -11.48
CA VAL A 149 0.00 6.41 -11.29
C VAL A 149 -0.69 7.09 -10.13
N ALA A 150 0.08 7.82 -9.34
CA ALA A 150 -0.46 8.60 -8.24
C ALA A 150 0.14 10.01 -8.21
N ALA A 151 -0.64 10.95 -7.71
CA ALA A 151 -0.24 12.33 -7.45
C ALA A 151 -0.43 12.63 -5.97
N ILE A 152 0.61 13.20 -5.35
CA ILE A 152 0.60 13.72 -3.98
C ILE A 152 0.81 15.23 -4.06
N PRO A 153 -0.27 16.05 -4.02
CA PRO A 153 -0.12 17.50 -4.21
C PRO A 153 0.72 18.18 -3.13
N ASN A 154 0.74 17.61 -1.95
CA ASN A 154 1.35 18.17 -0.73
C ASN A 154 2.35 17.22 -0.08
N ALA A 155 3.11 16.45 -0.87
CA ALA A 155 4.12 15.54 -0.34
C ALA A 155 5.14 16.27 0.53
N VAL A 156 5.49 15.63 1.64
CA VAL A 156 6.50 16.16 2.56
C VAL A 156 7.89 15.82 2.03
N ARG A 157 8.79 16.79 2.10
CA ARG A 157 10.20 16.65 1.79
C ARG A 157 11.04 17.16 2.93
N TYR A 158 11.96 16.35 3.42
CA TYR A 158 12.87 16.72 4.49
C TYR A 158 14.22 17.20 3.94
N TRP A 159 14.80 18.24 4.58
CA TRP A 159 16.14 18.75 4.25
C TRP A 159 17.13 18.53 5.39
N TYR A 160 16.60 18.49 6.59
CA TYR A 160 17.23 18.08 7.84
C TYR A 160 16.11 17.49 8.68
N TYR A 161 16.43 16.76 9.72
CA TYR A 161 15.47 16.06 10.60
C TYR A 161 14.33 16.97 11.13
N THR A 162 14.51 18.29 11.13
CA THR A 162 13.54 19.25 11.66
C THR A 162 13.01 20.25 10.63
N ARG A 163 13.57 20.26 9.40
CA ARG A 163 13.15 21.19 8.36
C ARG A 163 12.51 20.44 7.22
N GLN A 164 11.26 20.74 6.96
CA GLN A 164 10.49 20.17 5.88
C GLN A 164 9.90 21.25 4.98
N SER A 165 9.62 20.88 3.75
CA SER A 165 8.82 21.64 2.82
C SER A 165 7.76 20.76 2.20
N ARG A 166 6.74 21.34 1.61
CA ARG A 166 5.76 20.62 0.82
C ARG A 166 5.97 20.90 -0.64
N SER A 167 5.94 19.84 -1.44
CA SER A 167 6.01 19.96 -2.90
C SER A 167 5.24 18.79 -3.52
N PRO A 168 4.64 18.98 -4.70
CA PRO A 168 3.98 17.91 -5.39
C PRO A 168 4.94 16.76 -5.69
N ALA A 169 4.44 15.53 -5.58
CA ALA A 169 5.14 14.32 -6.00
C ALA A 169 4.25 13.47 -6.90
N TRP A 170 4.90 12.65 -7.72
CA TRP A 170 4.29 11.71 -8.65
C TRP A 170 4.88 10.34 -8.43
N ILE A 171 4.05 9.33 -8.54
CA ILE A 171 4.45 7.94 -8.43
C ILE A 171 3.96 7.20 -9.67
N ALA A 172 4.75 6.25 -10.15
CA ALA A 172 4.33 5.26 -11.12
C ALA A 172 4.75 3.89 -10.61
N ASP A 173 3.80 2.96 -10.52
CA ASP A 173 4.00 1.62 -9.98
C ASP A 173 3.51 0.56 -10.96
N GLY A 174 4.14 -0.61 -10.91
CA GLY A 174 3.66 -1.81 -11.57
C GLY A 174 3.88 -3.02 -10.67
N ALA A 175 2.86 -3.88 -10.58
CA ALA A 175 2.89 -5.06 -9.74
C ALA A 175 2.22 -6.26 -10.39
N GLY A 176 2.63 -7.43 -9.99
CA GLY A 176 2.01 -8.66 -10.45
C GLY A 176 2.20 -9.85 -9.52
N GLN A 177 1.31 -10.80 -9.65
CA GLN A 177 1.41 -12.11 -9.00
C GLN A 177 1.05 -13.23 -9.97
N TRP A 178 1.78 -14.35 -9.84
CA TRP A 178 1.56 -15.58 -10.61
C TRP A 178 1.23 -16.72 -9.68
N LEU A 179 0.10 -17.34 -9.88
CA LEU A 179 -0.28 -18.56 -9.19
C LEU A 179 0.55 -19.73 -9.73
N LEU A 180 1.33 -20.37 -8.87
CA LEU A 180 2.06 -21.60 -9.19
C LEU A 180 1.23 -22.85 -8.94
N GLY A 181 0.18 -22.76 -8.12
CA GLY A 181 -0.72 -23.84 -7.75
C GLY A 181 -0.74 -24.06 -6.23
N GLY A 182 -1.81 -24.73 -5.74
CA GLY A 182 -1.93 -25.06 -4.32
C GLY A 182 -1.94 -23.88 -3.35
N GLY A 183 -2.27 -22.67 -3.81
CA GLY A 183 -2.23 -21.45 -3.01
C GLY A 183 -0.86 -20.75 -2.98
N LEU A 184 0.13 -21.25 -3.73
CA LEU A 184 1.46 -20.64 -3.83
C LEU A 184 1.53 -19.65 -4.99
N PHE A 185 2.10 -18.47 -4.74
CA PHE A 185 2.28 -17.39 -5.69
C PHE A 185 3.73 -16.93 -5.74
N VAL A 186 4.17 -16.44 -6.90
CA VAL A 186 5.33 -15.55 -7.04
C VAL A 186 4.80 -14.14 -7.19
N THR A 187 5.42 -13.18 -6.53
CA THR A 187 5.06 -11.76 -6.55
C THR A 187 6.24 -10.93 -7.02
N ALA A 188 5.99 -9.88 -7.78
CA ALA A 188 7.01 -8.92 -8.14
C ALA A 188 6.40 -7.54 -8.38
N GLY A 189 7.22 -6.51 -8.19
CA GLY A 189 6.83 -5.17 -8.50
C GLY A 189 7.98 -4.18 -8.52
N ALA A 190 7.73 -3.05 -9.17
CA ALA A 190 8.65 -1.94 -9.25
C ALA A 190 7.88 -0.62 -9.36
N GLY A 191 8.50 0.46 -8.91
CA GLY A 191 7.95 1.79 -9.00
C GLY A 191 9.02 2.86 -9.03
N TYR A 192 8.55 4.07 -9.32
CA TYR A 192 9.37 5.27 -9.31
C TYR A 192 8.62 6.39 -8.60
N TYR A 193 9.27 6.98 -7.61
CA TYR A 193 8.80 8.18 -6.91
C TYR A 193 9.53 9.41 -7.43
N ARG A 194 8.81 10.49 -7.73
CA ARG A 194 9.37 11.76 -8.19
C ARG A 194 8.77 12.93 -7.43
N SER A 195 9.60 13.68 -6.71
CA SER A 195 9.25 14.99 -6.14
C SER A 195 9.55 16.10 -7.15
N THR A 196 8.72 17.14 -7.21
CA THR A 196 8.96 18.33 -8.02
C THR A 196 9.82 19.37 -7.30
N GLY A 197 9.93 19.27 -5.96
CA GLY A 197 10.75 20.16 -5.15
C GLY A 197 12.23 19.76 -5.17
N THR A 198 13.11 20.73 -4.99
CA THR A 198 14.55 20.52 -4.76
C THR A 198 14.93 21.09 -3.40
N GLY A 199 15.82 20.41 -2.68
CA GLY A 199 16.38 20.90 -1.43
C GLY A 199 17.67 21.71 -1.65
N PRO A 200 18.19 22.40 -0.63
CA PRO A 200 19.38 23.20 -0.73
C PRO A 200 20.66 22.33 -0.84
N GLY A 201 21.51 22.69 -1.80
CA GLY A 201 22.82 22.07 -2.00
C GLY A 201 22.74 20.67 -2.66
N ARG A 202 23.93 20.11 -2.96
CA ARG A 202 24.05 18.83 -3.69
C ARG A 202 23.48 17.64 -2.93
N ARG A 203 23.49 17.66 -1.59
CA ARG A 203 23.02 16.57 -0.73
C ARG A 203 21.51 16.33 -0.82
N PHE A 204 20.74 17.33 -1.25
CA PHE A 204 19.28 17.27 -1.35
C PHE A 204 18.81 17.54 -2.78
N ALA A 205 19.67 17.26 -3.76
CA ALA A 205 19.38 17.53 -5.18
C ALA A 205 18.55 16.46 -5.84
N ALA A 206 18.48 15.24 -5.25
CA ALA A 206 17.69 14.17 -5.82
C ALA A 206 16.22 14.56 -5.92
N THR A 207 15.63 14.27 -7.08
CA THR A 207 14.22 14.56 -7.36
C THR A 207 13.38 13.29 -7.45
N GLY A 208 13.97 12.12 -7.35
CA GLY A 208 13.26 10.85 -7.42
C GLY A 208 14.16 9.65 -7.14
N TYR A 209 13.54 8.47 -7.01
CA TYR A 209 14.22 7.21 -6.83
C TYR A 209 13.34 6.06 -7.33
N ALA A 210 13.99 4.98 -7.78
CA ALA A 210 13.34 3.72 -8.11
C ALA A 210 13.34 2.77 -6.91
N TYR A 211 12.32 1.93 -6.85
CA TYR A 211 12.18 0.87 -5.86
C TYR A 211 11.53 -0.36 -6.47
N GLY A 212 11.68 -1.50 -5.82
CA GLY A 212 11.08 -2.75 -6.27
C GLY A 212 11.15 -3.84 -5.23
N ASN A 213 10.45 -4.92 -5.53
CA ASN A 213 10.49 -6.14 -4.75
C ASN A 213 10.22 -7.37 -5.60
N ALA A 214 10.60 -8.53 -5.07
CA ALA A 214 10.20 -9.83 -5.57
C ALA A 214 10.03 -10.77 -4.36
N GLY A 215 9.08 -11.71 -4.46
CA GLY A 215 8.79 -12.57 -3.33
C GLY A 215 7.96 -13.79 -3.68
N VAL A 216 7.59 -14.50 -2.64
CA VAL A 216 6.66 -15.63 -2.69
C VAL A 216 5.58 -15.43 -1.64
N ALA A 217 4.38 -15.89 -1.95
CA ALA A 217 3.25 -15.86 -1.05
C ALA A 217 2.55 -17.22 -1.02
N TYR A 218 2.02 -17.59 0.13
CA TYR A 218 1.17 -18.75 0.28
C TYR A 218 -0.14 -18.35 0.95
N GLU A 219 -1.25 -18.71 0.33
CA GLU A 219 -2.59 -18.35 0.79
C GLU A 219 -3.47 -19.57 0.96
N ARG A 220 -4.16 -19.65 2.11
CA ARG A 220 -5.12 -20.71 2.41
C ARG A 220 -6.12 -20.29 3.50
N HIS A 221 -7.42 -20.47 3.23
CA HIS A 221 -8.52 -20.25 4.20
C HIS A 221 -8.50 -18.86 4.87
N GLY A 222 -8.28 -17.82 4.09
CA GLY A 222 -8.20 -16.45 4.59
C GLY A 222 -6.86 -16.06 5.23
N TRP A 223 -5.94 -17.03 5.43
CA TRP A 223 -4.58 -16.75 5.87
C TRP A 223 -3.64 -16.61 4.68
N ARG A 224 -2.74 -15.65 4.77
CA ARG A 224 -1.69 -15.45 3.79
C ARG A 224 -0.35 -15.18 4.47
N VAL A 225 0.69 -15.81 3.97
CA VAL A 225 2.09 -15.58 4.36
C VAL A 225 2.84 -15.08 3.15
N ASP A 226 3.49 -13.93 3.26
CA ASP A 226 4.35 -13.37 2.23
C ASP A 226 5.79 -13.29 2.74
N VAL A 227 6.75 -13.59 1.86
CA VAL A 227 8.17 -13.32 2.09
C VAL A 227 8.71 -12.62 0.86
N GLY A 228 9.20 -11.41 1.02
CA GLY A 228 9.66 -10.55 -0.07
C GLY A 228 11.06 -10.01 0.17
N TYR A 229 11.79 -9.81 -0.92
CA TYR A 229 13.06 -9.10 -0.97
C TYR A 229 12.83 -7.73 -1.60
N PHE A 230 13.26 -6.69 -0.91
CA PHE A 230 12.98 -5.29 -1.22
C PHE A 230 14.26 -4.54 -1.54
N LEU A 231 14.16 -3.64 -2.53
CA LEU A 231 15.21 -2.78 -3.03
C LEU A 231 14.71 -1.36 -3.19
N ALA A 232 15.57 -0.38 -2.93
CA ALA A 232 15.37 1.00 -3.34
C ALA A 232 16.72 1.66 -3.63
N GLU A 233 16.71 2.65 -4.51
CA GLU A 233 17.90 3.46 -4.78
C GLU A 233 18.27 4.31 -3.56
N SER A 234 19.57 4.56 -3.37
CA SER A 234 20.09 5.36 -2.27
C SER A 234 19.59 6.81 -2.29
N GLN A 235 19.19 7.32 -3.45
CA GLN A 235 18.58 8.64 -3.62
C GLN A 235 17.31 8.81 -2.78
N ALA A 236 16.64 7.73 -2.40
CA ALA A 236 15.52 7.78 -1.47
C ALA A 236 15.89 8.49 -0.14
N GLN A 237 17.10 8.28 0.39
CA GLN A 237 17.58 8.94 1.61
C GLN A 237 17.80 10.45 1.48
N GLU A 238 17.98 10.96 0.26
CA GLU A 238 18.06 12.39 0.02
C GLU A 238 16.69 13.08 0.05
N LEU A 239 15.63 12.31 -0.21
CA LEU A 239 14.24 12.77 -0.24
C LEU A 239 13.53 12.54 1.08
N ILE A 240 13.83 11.42 1.72
CA ILE A 240 13.16 10.92 2.92
C ILE A 240 14.23 10.50 3.93
N PRO A 241 14.27 11.06 5.15
CA PRO A 241 15.35 10.83 6.12
C PRO A 241 15.24 9.47 6.84
N TYR A 242 14.40 8.55 6.35
CA TYR A 242 14.14 7.25 6.95
C TYR A 242 14.98 6.15 6.30
N PRO A 243 15.12 4.99 6.98
CA PRO A 243 15.89 3.88 6.43
C PRO A 243 15.32 3.40 5.08
N VAL A 244 16.16 3.39 4.07
CA VAL A 244 15.81 2.85 2.76
C VAL A 244 15.81 1.33 2.83
N ALA A 245 14.83 0.68 2.22
CA ALA A 245 14.75 -0.78 2.10
C ALA A 245 15.73 -1.28 1.03
N ASN A 246 17.01 -1.02 1.24
CA ASN A 246 18.06 -1.49 0.35
C ASN A 246 18.53 -2.88 0.81
N HIS A 247 18.30 -3.91 -0.02
CA HIS A 247 18.62 -5.30 0.27
C HIS A 247 17.95 -5.84 1.55
N ARG A 248 16.65 -5.60 1.73
CA ARG A 248 15.91 -6.10 2.88
C ARG A 248 15.03 -7.29 2.52
N VAL A 249 14.94 -8.23 3.45
CA VAL A 249 13.94 -9.30 3.45
C VAL A 249 12.90 -8.96 4.51
N ALA A 250 11.63 -9.00 4.13
CA ALA A 250 10.52 -8.86 5.07
C ALA A 250 9.53 -10.01 4.90
N GLY A 251 8.96 -10.45 6.01
CA GLY A 251 7.91 -11.45 6.08
C GLY A 251 6.66 -10.88 6.70
N THR A 252 5.50 -11.23 6.15
CA THR A 252 4.18 -10.79 6.62
C THR A 252 3.25 -11.97 6.77
N LEU A 253 2.55 -12.04 7.88
CA LEU A 253 1.42 -12.93 8.11
C LEU A 253 0.14 -12.10 8.18
N SER A 254 -0.87 -12.47 7.42
CA SER A 254 -2.15 -11.77 7.43
C SER A 254 -3.35 -12.70 7.46
N TRP A 255 -4.45 -12.17 7.94
CA TRP A 255 -5.75 -12.82 7.96
C TRP A 255 -6.82 -11.88 7.40
N HIS A 256 -7.58 -12.40 6.43
CA HIS A 256 -8.65 -11.70 5.73
C HIS A 256 -10.00 -12.26 6.14
N PHE A 257 -10.97 -11.39 6.36
CA PHE A 257 -12.33 -11.76 6.76
C PHE A 257 -13.39 -10.93 6.05
#